data_47bf1c9bcdf8f5876ceb67d4c929bfe8
#
_entry.id   47bf1c9bcdf8f5876ceb67d4c929bfe8
#
_cell.length_a   1.000
_cell.length_b   1.000
_cell.length_c   1.000
_cell.angle_alpha   90.00
_cell.angle_beta   90.00
_cell.angle_gamma   90.00
#
_symmetry.space_group_name_H-M   'P 1'
#
loop_
_entity.id
_entity.type
_entity.pdbx_description
1 polymer ?
#
loop_
_entity_poly.entity_id
_entity_poly.type
_entity_poly.pdbx_seq_one_letter_code
_entity_poly.pdbx_strand_id
1 'polypeptide(L)'
;MIYIDSKYIGMISSRLEKFVRKKEGLYNFRCPYCGDSQKHKNKARGYLYKSKSDYNFKCHNCGVTRSFTYFLKDLDEPLYKEYVLERYKEGLTGKGTVSPIPEFKTSKPVFKKVTELEQFKGLSKISELNTTHPAREYLSKRQIPERFFSRFYFVEDYNLWANNDNTFKESRIILPLISEDGNVFGYQARSIHQNAKLRYITTILDREYPKLFGLDRINKNETIYVTEGPFDSLFIRNSIAMCGADVDLSEWGIDNPTWIYDNEPRNQQIVSRISRVIEMGQKVVIWPSTVKEKDINDMILSGYIPQDIIEQNIFQGIQAKIKFTEWKKV
;
A
#
# COMPACT_ATOMS: atom_id res chain seq x y z
N MET A 1 8.44 1.67 -33.24
CA MET A 1 8.02 2.33 -31.99
C MET A 1 9.16 2.41 -31.00
N ILE A 2 9.66 1.30 -30.51
CA ILE A 2 10.72 1.21 -29.47
C ILE A 2 11.99 1.99 -29.81
N TYR A 3 12.32 2.12 -31.08
CA TYR A 3 13.47 2.86 -31.57
C TYR A 3 13.37 4.36 -31.23
N ILE A 4 12.23 5.00 -31.48
CA ILE A 4 12.03 6.42 -31.16
C ILE A 4 12.11 6.64 -29.65
N ASP A 5 11.39 5.82 -28.86
CA ASP A 5 11.45 5.90 -27.41
C ASP A 5 12.89 5.75 -26.88
N SER A 6 13.64 4.77 -27.40
CA SER A 6 15.03 4.53 -27.00
C SER A 6 15.96 5.71 -27.36
N LYS A 7 15.72 6.36 -28.51
CA LYS A 7 16.44 7.58 -28.91
C LYS A 7 16.23 8.69 -27.89
N TYR A 8 14.97 8.97 -27.54
CA TYR A 8 14.63 10.04 -26.59
C TYR A 8 15.01 9.70 -25.15
N ILE A 9 14.99 8.42 -24.74
CA ILE A 9 15.58 7.98 -23.48
C ILE A 9 17.07 8.30 -23.43
N GLY A 10 17.80 8.07 -24.53
CA GLY A 10 19.20 8.45 -24.65
C GLY A 10 19.41 9.96 -24.47
N MET A 11 18.57 10.79 -25.10
CA MET A 11 18.66 12.25 -25.01
C MET A 11 18.45 12.80 -23.59
N ILE A 12 17.55 12.20 -22.81
CA ILE A 12 17.29 12.63 -21.43
C ILE A 12 18.21 11.99 -20.40
N SER A 13 19.02 11.02 -20.79
CA SER A 13 19.84 10.23 -19.84
C SER A 13 20.78 11.09 -18.98
N SER A 14 21.36 12.16 -19.53
CA SER A 14 22.24 13.10 -18.82
C SER A 14 21.51 13.97 -17.79
N ARG A 15 20.19 14.11 -17.90
CA ARG A 15 19.34 14.88 -16.96
C ARG A 15 18.78 14.01 -15.83
N LEU A 16 18.96 12.69 -15.92
CA LEU A 16 18.47 11.72 -14.93
C LEU A 16 19.62 11.30 -14.02
N GLU A 17 19.54 11.72 -12.77
CA GLU A 17 20.57 11.43 -11.78
C GLU A 17 20.74 9.92 -11.59
N LYS A 18 21.99 9.43 -11.67
CA LYS A 18 22.37 8.00 -11.57
C LYS A 18 21.71 7.10 -12.62
N PHE A 19 21.58 7.62 -13.83
CA PHE A 19 21.05 6.84 -14.94
C PHE A 19 21.97 5.66 -15.28
N VAL A 20 21.42 4.45 -15.28
CA VAL A 20 22.14 3.22 -15.62
C VAL A 20 21.22 2.32 -16.46
N ARG A 21 21.75 1.81 -17.57
CA ARG A 21 21.10 0.74 -18.34
C ARG A 21 21.36 -0.60 -17.64
N LYS A 22 20.34 -1.21 -17.06
CA LYS A 22 20.43 -2.51 -16.34
C LYS A 22 20.45 -3.70 -17.29
N LYS A 23 19.65 -3.63 -18.35
CA LYS A 23 19.57 -4.61 -19.45
C LYS A 23 18.89 -3.96 -20.65
N GLU A 24 18.73 -4.69 -21.72
CA GLU A 24 17.95 -4.22 -22.86
C GLU A 24 16.50 -3.91 -22.44
N GLY A 25 16.04 -2.70 -22.76
CA GLY A 25 14.69 -2.26 -22.41
C GLY A 25 14.45 -1.93 -20.93
N LEU A 26 15.51 -1.85 -20.09
CA LEU A 26 15.39 -1.50 -18.67
C LEU A 26 16.47 -0.52 -18.23
N TYR A 27 16.03 0.65 -17.78
CA TYR A 27 16.89 1.71 -17.26
C TYR A 27 16.50 2.02 -15.81
N ASN A 28 17.48 2.34 -14.98
CA ASN A 28 17.31 2.71 -13.59
C ASN A 28 17.97 4.04 -13.29
N PHE A 29 17.32 4.90 -12.51
CA PHE A 29 17.81 6.23 -12.13
C PHE A 29 17.08 6.74 -10.90
N ARG A 30 17.55 7.86 -10.32
CA ARG A 30 16.83 8.51 -9.23
C ARG A 30 15.53 9.13 -9.76
N CYS A 31 14.46 8.91 -9.04
CA CYS A 31 13.13 9.40 -9.45
C CYS A 31 13.12 10.94 -9.47
N PRO A 32 12.82 11.59 -10.60
CA PRO A 32 12.73 13.05 -10.66
C PRO A 32 11.54 13.63 -9.90
N TYR A 33 10.49 12.83 -9.66
CA TYR A 33 9.29 13.30 -8.94
C TYR A 33 9.49 13.36 -7.42
N CYS A 34 10.14 12.39 -6.82
CA CYS A 34 10.30 12.33 -5.36
C CYS A 34 11.75 12.46 -4.88
N GLY A 35 12.72 12.54 -5.79
CA GLY A 35 14.15 12.62 -5.44
C GLY A 35 14.69 11.40 -4.70
N ASP A 36 13.93 10.29 -4.62
CA ASP A 36 14.26 9.10 -3.82
C ASP A 36 14.53 9.41 -2.33
N SER A 37 15.41 8.67 -1.68
CA SER A 37 15.72 8.87 -0.27
C SER A 37 16.63 10.08 -0.06
N GLN A 38 16.20 11.03 0.74
CA GLN A 38 17.00 12.17 1.18
C GLN A 38 18.20 11.75 2.06
N LYS A 39 18.01 10.69 2.88
CA LYS A 39 19.06 10.16 3.78
C LYS A 39 20.10 9.31 3.08
N HIS A 40 19.73 8.65 1.98
CA HIS A 40 20.62 7.73 1.25
C HIS A 40 20.70 8.12 -0.22
N LYS A 41 21.58 9.08 -0.53
CA LYS A 41 21.83 9.59 -1.89
C LYS A 41 22.23 8.51 -2.91
N ASN A 42 22.54 7.30 -2.46
CA ASN A 42 22.93 6.17 -3.32
C ASN A 42 21.75 5.37 -3.87
N LYS A 43 20.55 5.55 -3.38
CA LYS A 43 19.36 4.80 -3.85
C LYS A 43 18.78 5.43 -5.11
N ALA A 44 18.53 4.58 -6.12
CA ALA A 44 17.86 4.93 -7.37
C ALA A 44 16.72 3.93 -7.59
N ARG A 45 15.46 4.39 -7.53
CA ARG A 45 14.25 3.55 -7.55
C ARG A 45 13.27 3.94 -8.66
N GLY A 46 13.65 4.87 -9.52
CA GLY A 46 12.96 5.17 -10.76
C GLY A 46 13.40 4.18 -11.85
N TYR A 47 12.46 3.67 -12.61
CA TYR A 47 12.72 2.74 -13.71
C TYR A 47 11.96 3.16 -14.96
N LEU A 48 12.64 3.17 -16.10
CA LEU A 48 12.00 3.09 -17.42
C LEU A 48 12.14 1.66 -17.92
N TYR A 49 11.03 1.06 -18.26
CA TYR A 49 10.97 -0.33 -18.72
C TYR A 49 10.08 -0.49 -19.93
N LYS A 50 10.48 -1.40 -20.80
CA LYS A 50 9.75 -1.74 -22.00
C LYS A 50 8.50 -2.56 -21.63
N SER A 51 7.34 -2.11 -22.11
CA SER A 51 6.06 -2.82 -21.98
C SER A 51 5.38 -2.88 -23.33
N LYS A 52 5.27 -4.06 -23.90
CA LYS A 52 4.76 -4.27 -25.30
C LYS A 52 5.56 -3.45 -26.32
N SER A 53 4.93 -2.43 -26.90
CA SER A 53 5.48 -1.57 -27.93
C SER A 53 5.99 -0.21 -27.45
N ASP A 54 5.86 0.08 -26.15
CA ASP A 54 6.16 1.38 -25.56
C ASP A 54 7.04 1.23 -24.32
N TYR A 55 7.58 2.36 -23.82
CA TYR A 55 8.23 2.43 -22.52
C TYR A 55 7.30 3.05 -21.48
N ASN A 56 7.39 2.55 -20.25
CA ASN A 56 6.72 3.10 -19.09
C ASN A 56 7.72 3.45 -17.99
N PHE A 57 7.41 4.50 -17.25
CA PHE A 57 8.12 4.88 -16.03
C PHE A 57 7.37 4.37 -14.81
N LYS A 58 8.12 3.86 -13.81
CA LYS A 58 7.61 3.55 -12.48
C LYS A 58 8.67 3.84 -11.42
N CYS A 59 8.27 4.48 -10.34
CA CYS A 59 9.11 4.65 -9.17
C CYS A 59 8.67 3.72 -8.04
N HIS A 60 9.59 2.92 -7.51
CA HIS A 60 9.34 2.03 -6.38
C HIS A 60 9.42 2.73 -5.01
N ASN A 61 9.67 4.04 -4.97
CA ASN A 61 9.66 4.81 -3.74
C ASN A 61 8.35 5.57 -3.54
N CYS A 62 7.90 6.32 -4.55
CA CYS A 62 6.68 7.13 -4.47
C CYS A 62 5.48 6.51 -5.21
N GLY A 63 5.67 5.38 -5.88
CA GLY A 63 4.58 4.68 -6.59
C GLY A 63 4.17 5.31 -7.93
N VAL A 64 4.66 6.51 -8.28
CA VAL A 64 4.29 7.19 -9.53
C VAL A 64 4.57 6.30 -10.73
N THR A 65 3.56 6.11 -11.56
CA THR A 65 3.63 5.42 -12.85
C THR A 65 3.20 6.38 -13.97
N ARG A 66 3.94 6.40 -15.08
CA ARG A 66 3.67 7.23 -16.26
C ARG A 66 4.03 6.47 -17.53
N SER A 67 3.29 6.67 -18.64
CA SER A 67 3.83 6.32 -19.95
C SER A 67 5.06 7.19 -20.26
N PHE A 68 5.96 6.71 -21.11
CA PHE A 68 7.14 7.48 -21.50
C PHE A 68 6.78 8.86 -22.08
N THR A 69 5.72 8.94 -22.82
CA THR A 69 5.18 10.19 -23.38
C THR A 69 4.91 11.24 -22.30
N TYR A 70 4.19 10.87 -21.24
CA TYR A 70 3.90 11.79 -20.13
C TYR A 70 5.11 12.03 -19.24
N PHE A 71 5.96 11.03 -19.04
CA PHE A 71 7.22 11.20 -18.32
C PHE A 71 8.13 12.21 -19.00
N LEU A 72 8.25 12.14 -20.34
CA LEU A 72 9.04 13.09 -21.12
C LEU A 72 8.45 14.50 -21.05
N LYS A 73 7.12 14.62 -21.13
CA LYS A 73 6.42 15.90 -21.00
C LYS A 73 6.69 16.57 -19.66
N ASP A 74 6.65 15.80 -18.58
CA ASP A 74 6.89 16.30 -17.22
C ASP A 74 8.36 16.72 -17.01
N LEU A 75 9.30 16.07 -17.74
CA LEU A 75 10.73 16.32 -17.59
C LEU A 75 11.26 17.42 -18.51
N ASP A 76 10.77 17.47 -19.76
CA ASP A 76 11.24 18.38 -20.81
C ASP A 76 10.14 18.61 -21.86
N GLU A 77 9.39 19.69 -21.72
CA GLU A 77 8.29 20.03 -22.64
C GLU A 77 8.74 20.30 -24.09
N PRO A 78 9.86 21.04 -24.35
CA PRO A 78 10.38 21.19 -25.70
C PRO A 78 10.69 19.86 -26.38
N LEU A 79 11.45 19.00 -25.70
CA LEU A 79 11.83 17.68 -26.22
C LEU A 79 10.61 16.76 -26.40
N TYR A 80 9.59 16.89 -25.57
CA TYR A 80 8.30 16.21 -25.74
C TYR A 80 7.62 16.61 -27.04
N LYS A 81 7.61 17.89 -27.40
CA LYS A 81 7.01 18.36 -28.67
C LYS A 81 7.73 17.77 -29.88
N GLU A 82 9.05 17.68 -29.85
CA GLU A 82 9.83 17.02 -30.91
C GLU A 82 9.53 15.53 -30.99
N TYR A 83 9.46 14.85 -29.85
CA TYR A 83 9.13 13.44 -29.75
C TYR A 83 7.73 13.12 -30.34
N VAL A 84 6.73 13.93 -29.99
CA VAL A 84 5.38 13.74 -30.51
C VAL A 84 5.32 13.97 -32.03
N LEU A 85 6.01 14.99 -32.51
CA LEU A 85 6.10 15.29 -33.94
C LEU A 85 6.80 14.17 -34.72
N GLU A 86 7.90 13.61 -34.19
CA GLU A 86 8.61 12.49 -34.81
C GLU A 86 7.72 11.24 -34.86
N ARG A 87 7.06 10.92 -33.76
CA ARG A 87 6.06 9.81 -33.74
C ARG A 87 4.94 10.01 -34.74
N TYR A 88 4.44 11.23 -34.89
CA TYR A 88 3.40 11.55 -35.87
C TYR A 88 3.89 11.33 -37.32
N LYS A 89 5.09 11.79 -37.66
CA LYS A 89 5.69 11.59 -38.99
C LYS A 89 5.89 10.11 -39.32
N GLU A 90 6.14 9.27 -38.34
CA GLU A 90 6.25 7.82 -38.49
C GLU A 90 4.87 7.08 -38.46
N GLY A 91 3.75 7.81 -38.45
CA GLY A 91 2.40 7.25 -38.46
C GLY A 91 1.98 6.59 -37.14
N LEU A 92 2.65 6.93 -36.04
CA LEU A 92 2.47 6.26 -34.74
C LEU A 92 1.48 6.98 -33.80
N THR A 93 0.95 8.11 -34.20
CA THR A 93 -0.06 8.87 -33.45
C THR A 93 -1.32 9.00 -34.31
N GLY A 94 -2.36 8.29 -33.91
CA GLY A 94 -3.66 8.34 -34.53
C GLY A 94 -4.37 6.98 -34.45
N LYS A 95 -5.70 6.96 -34.45
CA LYS A 95 -6.51 5.75 -34.59
C LYS A 95 -6.27 5.13 -35.97
N GLY A 96 -5.14 4.53 -36.22
CA GLY A 96 -4.75 3.90 -37.47
C GLY A 96 -4.67 2.40 -37.28
N THR A 97 -5.56 1.71 -38.00
CA THR A 97 -5.51 0.31 -38.47
C THR A 97 -4.61 -0.63 -37.67
N VAL A 98 -5.25 -1.37 -36.81
CA VAL A 98 -4.68 -2.56 -36.17
C VAL A 98 -4.44 -3.59 -37.27
N SER A 99 -3.20 -3.71 -37.75
CA SER A 99 -2.78 -4.96 -38.38
C SER A 99 -2.78 -6.04 -37.28
N PRO A 100 -3.32 -7.23 -37.53
CA PRO A 100 -3.32 -8.30 -36.53
C PRO A 100 -1.86 -8.68 -36.25
N ILE A 101 -1.36 -8.22 -35.10
CA ILE A 101 -0.10 -8.70 -34.55
C ILE A 101 -0.35 -10.14 -34.14
N PRO A 102 0.50 -11.13 -34.53
CA PRO A 102 0.37 -12.47 -34.02
C PRO A 102 0.34 -12.39 -32.49
N GLU A 103 -0.71 -12.84 -31.87
CA GLU A 103 -0.79 -13.00 -30.43
C GLU A 103 0.24 -14.06 -30.03
N PHE A 104 1.43 -13.61 -29.68
CA PHE A 104 2.24 -14.41 -28.79
C PHE A 104 1.46 -14.43 -27.47
N LYS A 105 0.79 -15.53 -27.20
CA LYS A 105 0.31 -15.87 -25.86
C LYS A 105 1.53 -15.99 -24.96
N THR A 106 2.08 -14.86 -24.51
CA THR A 106 2.86 -14.87 -23.30
C THR A 106 1.84 -15.15 -22.22
N SER A 107 1.74 -16.42 -21.82
CA SER A 107 1.10 -16.76 -20.58
C SER A 107 1.70 -15.83 -19.53
N LYS A 108 0.86 -14.98 -18.93
CA LYS A 108 1.26 -14.30 -17.70
C LYS A 108 1.84 -15.40 -16.83
N PRO A 109 3.01 -15.22 -16.20
CA PRO A 109 3.50 -16.22 -15.28
C PRO A 109 2.36 -16.46 -14.29
N VAL A 110 1.80 -17.67 -14.33
CA VAL A 110 0.79 -18.09 -13.38
C VAL A 110 1.57 -18.25 -12.09
N PHE A 111 1.59 -17.22 -11.26
CA PHE A 111 2.08 -17.36 -9.91
C PHE A 111 1.24 -18.44 -9.26
N LYS A 112 1.91 -19.46 -8.74
CA LYS A 112 1.24 -20.54 -8.03
C LYS A 112 0.46 -19.89 -6.90
N LYS A 113 -0.88 -19.94 -6.96
CA LYS A 113 -1.74 -19.41 -5.90
C LYS A 113 -1.40 -20.18 -4.63
N VAL A 114 -0.84 -19.50 -3.65
CA VAL A 114 -0.43 -20.11 -2.39
C VAL A 114 -1.63 -20.09 -1.47
N THR A 115 -2.06 -21.26 -1.04
CA THR A 115 -3.14 -21.37 -0.04
C THR A 115 -2.63 -20.95 1.34
N GLU A 116 -3.54 -20.50 2.20
CA GLU A 116 -3.23 -20.17 3.60
C GLU A 116 -2.54 -21.34 4.33
N LEU A 117 -3.01 -22.57 4.09
CA LEU A 117 -2.45 -23.78 4.66
C LEU A 117 -1.01 -24.06 4.22
N GLU A 118 -0.67 -23.82 2.95
CA GLU A 118 0.69 -24.01 2.45
C GLU A 118 1.65 -22.96 3.00
N GLN A 119 1.21 -21.70 3.05
CA GLN A 119 2.06 -20.58 3.50
C GLN A 119 2.39 -20.65 4.98
N PHE A 120 1.42 -21.03 5.82
CA PHE A 120 1.56 -21.03 7.28
C PHE A 120 1.68 -22.44 7.86
N LYS A 121 2.09 -23.40 7.03
CA LYS A 121 2.31 -24.78 7.47
C LYS A 121 3.28 -24.84 8.65
N GLY A 122 2.86 -25.55 9.71
CA GLY A 122 3.66 -25.72 10.93
C GLY A 122 3.50 -24.59 11.96
N LEU A 123 2.74 -23.53 11.65
CA LEU A 123 2.34 -22.54 12.65
C LEU A 123 1.01 -22.91 13.29
N SER A 124 0.88 -22.66 14.60
CA SER A 124 -0.38 -22.83 15.33
C SER A 124 -1.28 -21.63 15.15
N LYS A 125 -2.59 -21.84 14.97
CA LYS A 125 -3.57 -20.76 15.04
C LYS A 125 -3.70 -20.27 16.48
N ILE A 126 -3.94 -18.96 16.65
CA ILE A 126 -4.10 -18.39 18.01
C ILE A 126 -5.27 -19.03 18.74
N SER A 127 -6.33 -19.42 18.04
CA SER A 127 -7.49 -20.13 18.63
C SER A 127 -7.15 -21.50 19.22
N GLU A 128 -6.08 -22.13 18.73
CA GLU A 128 -5.63 -23.48 19.17
C GLU A 128 -4.67 -23.40 20.37
N LEU A 129 -4.16 -22.22 20.69
CA LEU A 129 -3.24 -22.02 21.80
C LEU A 129 -3.99 -22.01 23.14
N ASN A 130 -3.27 -22.39 24.19
CA ASN A 130 -3.81 -22.30 25.56
C ASN A 130 -4.18 -20.84 25.90
N THR A 131 -5.18 -20.63 26.72
CA THR A 131 -5.65 -19.31 27.17
C THR A 131 -4.55 -18.48 27.86
N THR A 132 -3.60 -19.14 28.51
CA THR A 132 -2.43 -18.53 29.18
C THR A 132 -1.24 -18.29 28.23
N HIS A 133 -1.36 -18.65 26.95
CA HIS A 133 -0.29 -18.45 25.99
C HIS A 133 -0.06 -16.95 25.73
N PRO A 134 1.18 -16.43 25.73
CA PRO A 134 1.46 -15.00 25.61
C PRO A 134 0.82 -14.32 24.39
N ALA A 135 0.76 -15.00 23.24
CA ALA A 135 0.13 -14.45 22.05
C ALA A 135 -1.40 -14.33 22.20
N ARG A 136 -2.05 -15.31 22.85
CA ARG A 136 -3.48 -15.25 23.12
C ARG A 136 -3.82 -14.19 24.17
N GLU A 137 -3.05 -14.12 25.25
CA GLU A 137 -3.16 -13.04 26.24
C GLU A 137 -2.97 -11.66 25.62
N TYR A 138 -2.01 -11.53 24.69
CA TYR A 138 -1.75 -10.27 24.01
C TYR A 138 -2.99 -9.76 23.25
N LEU A 139 -3.69 -10.64 22.51
CA LEU A 139 -4.92 -10.28 21.80
C LEU A 139 -6.08 -10.04 22.78
N SER A 140 -6.21 -10.85 23.82
CA SER A 140 -7.25 -10.70 24.85
C SER A 140 -7.10 -9.38 25.63
N LYS A 141 -5.89 -8.99 26.00
CA LYS A 141 -5.62 -7.69 26.64
C LYS A 141 -5.99 -6.49 25.76
N ARG A 142 -5.93 -6.66 24.42
CA ARG A 142 -6.38 -5.68 23.44
C ARG A 142 -7.88 -5.77 23.15
N GLN A 143 -8.59 -6.68 23.80
CA GLN A 143 -10.00 -6.97 23.55
C GLN A 143 -10.31 -7.33 22.08
N ILE A 144 -9.34 -7.87 21.34
CA ILE A 144 -9.58 -8.35 19.97
C ILE A 144 -10.65 -9.44 20.01
N PRO A 145 -11.73 -9.33 19.20
CA PRO A 145 -12.81 -10.30 19.22
C PRO A 145 -12.32 -11.72 18.88
N GLU A 146 -12.68 -12.71 19.74
CA GLU A 146 -12.17 -14.09 19.63
C GLU A 146 -12.46 -14.76 18.29
N ARG A 147 -13.53 -14.34 17.58
CA ARG A 147 -13.85 -14.81 16.22
C ARG A 147 -12.70 -14.62 15.23
N PHE A 148 -11.74 -13.72 15.51
CA PHE A 148 -10.57 -13.49 14.67
C PHE A 148 -9.36 -14.35 15.04
N PHE A 149 -9.35 -15.01 16.21
CA PHE A 149 -8.21 -15.80 16.67
C PHE A 149 -7.90 -16.98 15.76
N SER A 150 -8.89 -17.55 15.10
CA SER A 150 -8.71 -18.61 14.10
C SER A 150 -8.09 -18.14 12.78
N ARG A 151 -8.00 -16.83 12.58
CA ARG A 151 -7.44 -16.21 11.38
C ARG A 151 -5.99 -15.82 11.54
N PHE A 152 -5.44 -15.85 12.74
CA PHE A 152 -4.09 -15.45 13.06
C PHE A 152 -3.25 -16.65 13.49
N TYR A 153 -1.95 -16.56 13.19
CA TYR A 153 -1.01 -17.60 13.54
C TYR A 153 0.04 -17.07 14.50
N PHE A 154 0.62 -17.96 15.27
CA PHE A 154 1.74 -17.67 16.15
C PHE A 154 3.02 -18.27 15.58
N VAL A 155 4.07 -17.49 15.57
CA VAL A 155 5.43 -17.94 15.29
C VAL A 155 6.33 -17.62 16.47
N GLU A 156 6.97 -18.66 16.99
CA GLU A 156 7.82 -18.52 18.18
C GLU A 156 9.17 -17.88 17.84
N ASP A 157 9.73 -18.24 16.69
CA ASP A 157 10.94 -17.62 16.14
C ASP A 157 10.67 -17.15 14.72
N TYR A 158 10.32 -15.88 14.60
CA TYR A 158 10.00 -15.27 13.31
C TYR A 158 11.21 -15.22 12.37
N ASN A 159 12.41 -14.98 12.92
CA ASN A 159 13.60 -14.84 12.08
C ASN A 159 13.99 -16.18 11.45
N LEU A 160 13.91 -17.26 12.22
CA LEU A 160 14.14 -18.62 11.69
C LEU A 160 13.05 -19.01 10.66
N TRP A 161 11.79 -18.76 10.97
CA TRP A 161 10.66 -19.09 10.09
C TRP A 161 10.68 -18.30 8.78
N ALA A 162 11.04 -17.03 8.83
CA ALA A 162 11.10 -16.14 7.67
C ALA A 162 12.43 -16.20 6.91
N ASN A 163 13.36 -17.10 7.29
CA ASN A 163 14.71 -17.21 6.74
C ASN A 163 15.47 -15.86 6.74
N ASN A 164 15.35 -15.10 7.83
CA ASN A 164 16.10 -13.86 8.00
C ASN A 164 17.49 -14.15 8.59
N ASP A 165 18.48 -13.34 8.23
CA ASP A 165 19.86 -13.44 8.76
C ASP A 165 20.01 -13.04 10.24
N ASN A 166 18.92 -12.62 10.89
CA ASN A 166 18.94 -12.21 12.29
C ASN A 166 18.96 -13.42 13.22
N THR A 167 19.89 -13.44 14.16
CA THR A 167 20.06 -14.51 15.14
C THR A 167 19.18 -14.37 16.40
N PHE A 168 18.45 -13.25 16.54
CA PHE A 168 17.59 -13.04 17.70
C PHE A 168 16.27 -13.77 17.53
N LYS A 169 15.95 -14.64 18.51
CA LYS A 169 14.62 -15.25 18.60
C LYS A 169 13.58 -14.18 18.92
N GLU A 170 12.58 -14.04 18.05
CA GLU A 170 11.51 -13.05 18.21
C GLU A 170 10.16 -13.67 17.90
N SER A 171 9.29 -13.68 18.91
CA SER A 171 7.92 -14.20 18.75
C SER A 171 6.99 -13.15 18.14
N ARG A 172 6.20 -13.58 17.15
CA ARG A 172 5.26 -12.71 16.46
C ARG A 172 3.90 -13.37 16.20
N ILE A 173 2.88 -12.54 16.10
CA ILE A 173 1.57 -12.93 15.57
C ILE A 173 1.57 -12.61 14.08
N ILE A 174 1.21 -13.59 13.26
CA ILE A 174 1.08 -13.45 11.81
C ILE A 174 -0.37 -13.15 11.46
N LEU A 175 -0.57 -12.06 10.76
CA LEU A 175 -1.84 -11.60 10.22
C LEU A 175 -1.78 -11.81 8.70
N PRO A 176 -2.45 -12.83 8.15
CA PRO A 176 -2.49 -13.07 6.72
C PRO A 176 -3.11 -11.90 5.95
N LEU A 177 -2.53 -11.56 4.80
CA LEU A 177 -3.12 -10.68 3.82
C LEU A 177 -3.75 -11.57 2.75
N ILE A 178 -5.07 -11.57 2.72
CA ILE A 178 -5.88 -12.49 1.92
C ILE A 178 -6.68 -11.68 0.90
N SER A 179 -6.64 -12.12 -0.36
CA SER A 179 -7.42 -11.52 -1.44
C SER A 179 -8.91 -11.89 -1.36
N GLU A 180 -9.74 -11.23 -2.14
CA GLU A 180 -11.17 -11.53 -2.28
C GLU A 180 -11.43 -12.99 -2.68
N ASP A 181 -10.51 -13.59 -3.44
CA ASP A 181 -10.56 -15.01 -3.87
C ASP A 181 -10.06 -15.99 -2.81
N GLY A 182 -9.69 -15.51 -1.61
CA GLY A 182 -9.19 -16.35 -0.52
C GLY A 182 -7.71 -16.78 -0.65
N ASN A 183 -6.94 -16.20 -1.59
CA ASN A 183 -5.52 -16.50 -1.74
C ASN A 183 -4.67 -15.60 -0.83
N VAL A 184 -3.63 -16.17 -0.23
CA VAL A 184 -2.66 -15.41 0.55
C VAL A 184 -1.69 -14.71 -0.39
N PHE A 185 -1.66 -13.38 -0.35
CA PHE A 185 -0.72 -12.57 -1.13
C PHE A 185 0.37 -11.92 -0.27
N GLY A 186 0.29 -12.09 1.05
CA GLY A 186 1.27 -11.56 1.98
C GLY A 186 0.88 -11.83 3.42
N TYR A 187 1.63 -11.25 4.32
CA TYR A 187 1.30 -11.25 5.74
C TYR A 187 1.92 -10.05 6.45
N GLN A 188 1.35 -9.69 7.59
CA GLN A 188 1.96 -8.78 8.52
C GLN A 188 2.31 -9.51 9.82
N ALA A 189 3.56 -9.37 10.28
CA ALA A 189 4.06 -10.00 11.48
C ALA A 189 4.14 -8.98 12.63
N ARG A 190 3.27 -9.11 13.62
CA ARG A 190 3.21 -8.24 14.80
C ARG A 190 4.02 -8.83 15.94
N SER A 191 5.03 -8.10 16.45
CA SER A 191 5.72 -8.47 17.68
C SER A 191 4.80 -8.38 18.89
N ILE A 192 4.86 -9.40 19.76
CA ILE A 192 4.17 -9.40 21.06
C ILE A 192 4.99 -8.71 22.15
N HIS A 193 6.26 -8.38 21.87
CA HIS A 193 7.16 -7.72 22.81
C HIS A 193 6.97 -6.21 22.76
N GLN A 194 6.87 -5.57 23.96
CA GLN A 194 6.65 -4.13 24.07
C GLN A 194 7.83 -3.31 23.53
N ASN A 195 9.05 -3.80 23.73
CA ASN A 195 10.30 -3.12 23.34
C ASN A 195 10.81 -3.54 21.96
N ALA A 196 9.98 -4.16 21.13
CA ALA A 196 10.39 -4.58 19.80
C ALA A 196 10.80 -3.38 18.94
N LYS A 197 11.97 -3.48 18.31
CA LYS A 197 12.54 -2.44 17.44
C LYS A 197 11.62 -2.14 16.24
N LEU A 198 10.99 -3.18 15.70
CA LEU A 198 9.96 -3.11 14.66
C LEU A 198 8.69 -3.79 15.17
N ARG A 199 7.69 -2.98 15.46
CA ARG A 199 6.38 -3.49 15.92
C ARG A 199 5.69 -4.33 14.85
N TYR A 200 5.77 -3.92 13.59
CA TYR A 200 5.19 -4.60 12.45
C TYR A 200 6.23 -4.82 11.35
N ILE A 201 6.19 -5.99 10.74
CA ILE A 201 6.93 -6.32 9.51
C ILE A 201 5.90 -6.79 8.51
N THR A 202 5.86 -6.18 7.33
CA THR A 202 4.94 -6.56 6.26
C THR A 202 5.72 -7.22 5.13
N THR A 203 5.35 -8.44 4.79
CA THR A 203 5.92 -9.22 3.69
C THR A 203 4.84 -9.43 2.62
N ILE A 204 5.14 -9.04 1.39
CA ILE A 204 4.28 -9.25 0.22
C ILE A 204 4.86 -10.40 -0.59
N LEU A 205 4.09 -11.45 -0.77
CA LEU A 205 4.45 -12.65 -1.53
C LEU A 205 4.10 -12.46 -3.01
N ASP A 206 2.95 -11.84 -3.28
CA ASP A 206 2.52 -11.47 -4.62
C ASP A 206 2.53 -9.94 -4.78
N ARG A 207 3.43 -9.45 -5.62
CA ARG A 207 3.64 -8.01 -5.82
C ARG A 207 2.55 -7.32 -6.63
N GLU A 208 1.61 -8.07 -7.17
CA GLU A 208 0.44 -7.50 -7.84
C GLU A 208 -0.57 -6.96 -6.82
N TYR A 209 -0.50 -7.41 -5.57
CA TYR A 209 -1.39 -6.96 -4.49
C TYR A 209 -0.80 -5.82 -3.66
N PRO A 210 -1.65 -4.91 -3.17
CA PRO A 210 -1.26 -3.82 -2.29
C PRO A 210 -1.06 -4.31 -0.86
N LYS A 211 -0.44 -3.47 -0.03
CA LYS A 211 -0.29 -3.74 1.41
C LYS A 211 -1.60 -3.45 2.16
N LEU A 212 -2.61 -4.24 1.91
CA LEU A 212 -3.93 -4.12 2.54
C LEU A 212 -4.28 -5.39 3.32
N PHE A 213 -4.82 -5.20 4.50
CA PHE A 213 -5.36 -6.27 5.33
C PHE A 213 -6.90 -6.24 5.26
N GLY A 214 -7.52 -7.39 5.08
CA GLY A 214 -8.97 -7.56 5.18
C GLY A 214 -9.74 -7.44 3.87
N LEU A 215 -9.10 -7.54 2.69
CA LEU A 215 -9.77 -7.55 1.40
C LEU A 215 -10.78 -8.71 1.26
N ASP A 216 -10.50 -9.85 1.90
CA ASP A 216 -11.36 -11.03 1.92
C ASP A 216 -12.63 -10.88 2.78
N ARG A 217 -12.78 -9.75 3.49
CA ARG A 217 -13.85 -9.54 4.47
C ARG A 217 -14.83 -8.44 4.11
N ILE A 218 -14.55 -7.69 3.05
CA ILE A 218 -15.36 -6.52 2.69
C ILE A 218 -16.46 -6.86 1.70
N ASN A 219 -17.58 -6.15 1.86
CA ASN A 219 -18.64 -6.05 0.88
C ASN A 219 -18.51 -4.70 0.15
N LYS A 220 -18.18 -4.74 -1.13
CA LYS A 220 -17.98 -3.53 -1.94
C LYS A 220 -19.27 -2.75 -2.22
N ASN A 221 -20.42 -3.32 -1.96
CA ASN A 221 -21.72 -2.65 -2.10
C ASN A 221 -22.10 -1.80 -0.87
N GLU A 222 -21.27 -1.84 0.18
CA GLU A 222 -21.48 -1.09 1.41
C GLU A 222 -20.33 -0.08 1.62
N THR A 223 -20.51 0.87 2.55
CA THR A 223 -19.44 1.78 2.94
C THR A 223 -18.23 0.99 3.46
N ILE A 224 -17.08 1.18 2.80
CA ILE A 224 -15.81 0.59 3.22
C ILE A 224 -15.05 1.59 4.06
N TYR A 225 -14.64 1.16 5.25
CA TYR A 225 -13.80 1.93 6.15
C TYR A 225 -12.34 1.52 6.01
N VAL A 226 -11.44 2.50 6.04
CA VAL A 226 -9.99 2.27 5.90
C VAL A 226 -9.28 2.79 7.14
N THR A 227 -8.68 1.90 7.91
CA THR A 227 -7.89 2.22 9.12
C THR A 227 -6.39 2.15 8.83
N GLU A 228 -5.57 2.68 9.75
CA GLU A 228 -4.12 2.56 9.64
C GLU A 228 -3.62 1.16 10.03
N GLY A 229 -4.14 0.63 11.12
CA GLY A 229 -3.69 -0.63 11.71
C GLY A 229 -4.65 -1.80 11.48
N PRO A 230 -4.14 -3.01 11.21
CA PRO A 230 -4.98 -4.20 11.07
C PRO A 230 -5.86 -4.46 12.29
N PHE A 231 -5.33 -4.30 13.50
CA PHE A 231 -6.13 -4.56 14.71
C PHE A 231 -7.29 -3.59 14.86
N ASP A 232 -7.10 -2.32 14.51
CA ASP A 232 -8.16 -1.30 14.55
C ASP A 232 -9.32 -1.67 13.62
N SER A 233 -9.00 -2.20 12.43
CA SER A 233 -10.01 -2.64 11.48
C SER A 233 -10.91 -3.79 11.99
N LEU A 234 -10.48 -4.54 13.01
CA LEU A 234 -11.26 -5.66 13.55
C LEU A 234 -12.45 -5.21 14.40
N PHE A 235 -12.46 -3.96 14.83
CA PHE A 235 -13.54 -3.36 15.62
C PHE A 235 -14.56 -2.60 14.77
N ILE A 236 -14.22 -2.37 13.49
CA ILE A 236 -15.05 -1.61 12.57
C ILE A 236 -15.66 -2.55 11.53
N ARG A 237 -16.95 -2.39 11.29
CA ARG A 237 -17.64 -3.16 10.26
C ARG A 237 -17.11 -2.81 8.86
N ASN A 238 -17.15 -3.78 7.96
CA ASN A 238 -16.79 -3.62 6.54
C ASN A 238 -15.50 -2.80 6.33
N SER A 239 -14.42 -3.20 6.97
CA SER A 239 -13.20 -2.42 7.04
C SER A 239 -11.97 -3.18 6.57
N ILE A 240 -11.05 -2.42 6.00
CA ILE A 240 -9.69 -2.81 5.65
C ILE A 240 -8.68 -1.95 6.41
N ALA A 241 -7.43 -2.39 6.42
CA ALA A 241 -6.34 -1.59 6.98
C ALA A 241 -5.17 -1.44 6.02
N MET A 242 -4.55 -0.26 6.06
CA MET A 242 -3.28 0.00 5.37
C MET A 242 -2.14 -0.63 6.18
N CYS A 243 -1.38 -1.54 5.57
CA CYS A 243 -0.22 -2.14 6.22
C CYS A 243 1.08 -1.41 5.85
N GLY A 244 1.05 -0.09 5.77
CA GLY A 244 2.21 0.71 5.39
C GLY A 244 1.87 2.00 4.64
N ALA A 245 2.35 2.15 3.41
CA ALA A 245 2.14 3.36 2.60
C ALA A 245 0.70 3.46 2.06
N ASP A 246 0.28 4.69 1.76
CA ASP A 246 -0.98 4.97 1.08
C ASP A 246 -1.07 4.17 -0.23
N VAL A 247 -2.24 3.60 -0.48
CA VAL A 247 -2.57 2.77 -1.65
C VAL A 247 -3.68 3.44 -2.43
N ASP A 248 -3.60 3.39 -3.76
CA ASP A 248 -4.73 3.74 -4.60
C ASP A 248 -5.75 2.59 -4.57
N LEU A 249 -6.86 2.82 -3.88
CA LEU A 249 -7.90 1.82 -3.67
C LEU A 249 -8.82 1.65 -4.88
N SER A 250 -8.84 2.60 -5.81
CA SER A 250 -9.67 2.53 -7.03
C SER A 250 -9.27 1.37 -7.95
N GLU A 251 -7.98 1.03 -8.00
CA GLU A 251 -7.49 -0.15 -8.72
C GLU A 251 -8.09 -1.47 -8.19
N TRP A 252 -8.64 -1.43 -6.98
CA TRP A 252 -9.25 -2.58 -6.28
C TRP A 252 -10.78 -2.51 -6.24
N GLY A 253 -11.37 -1.58 -7.01
CA GLY A 253 -12.82 -1.38 -7.05
C GLY A 253 -13.38 -0.78 -5.75
N ILE A 254 -12.58 0.02 -5.04
CA ILE A 254 -12.96 0.74 -3.83
C ILE A 254 -12.84 2.24 -4.13
N ASP A 255 -13.90 2.79 -4.72
CA ASP A 255 -13.83 4.14 -5.28
C ASP A 255 -14.12 5.26 -4.25
N ASN A 256 -14.86 4.98 -3.20
CA ASN A 256 -15.32 6.01 -2.26
C ASN A 256 -15.24 5.54 -0.79
N PRO A 257 -14.03 5.21 -0.31
CA PRO A 257 -13.83 4.76 1.07
C PRO A 257 -14.02 5.90 2.07
N THR A 258 -14.28 5.52 3.33
CA THR A 258 -14.22 6.42 4.47
C THR A 258 -12.93 6.17 5.24
N TRP A 259 -12.04 7.16 5.26
CA TRP A 259 -10.73 7.08 5.89
C TRP A 259 -10.79 7.36 7.38
N ILE A 260 -10.11 6.53 8.16
CA ILE A 260 -10.01 6.64 9.61
C ILE A 260 -8.54 6.62 10.00
N TYR A 261 -8.02 7.75 10.43
CA TYR A 261 -6.64 7.91 10.89
C TYR A 261 -6.60 7.94 12.42
N ASP A 262 -5.43 7.69 12.97
CA ASP A 262 -5.19 7.82 14.41
C ASP A 262 -5.51 9.25 14.89
N ASN A 263 -6.02 9.39 16.11
CA ASN A 263 -6.35 10.69 16.71
C ASN A 263 -5.10 11.40 17.25
N GLU A 264 -4.20 11.73 16.34
CA GLU A 264 -2.92 12.38 16.64
C GLU A 264 -2.81 13.79 15.98
N PRO A 265 -3.54 14.81 16.47
CA PRO A 265 -3.61 16.13 15.85
C PRO A 265 -2.27 16.91 15.82
N ARG A 266 -1.24 16.43 16.52
CA ARG A 266 0.13 16.98 16.53
C ARG A 266 1.11 16.18 15.65
N ASN A 267 0.67 15.08 15.07
CA ASN A 267 1.51 14.26 14.20
C ASN A 267 1.44 14.78 12.76
N GLN A 268 2.50 15.40 12.28
CA GLN A 268 2.61 15.98 10.95
C GLN A 268 2.25 14.98 9.83
N GLN A 269 2.59 13.70 9.99
CA GLN A 269 2.31 12.69 8.97
C GLN A 269 0.81 12.42 8.88
N ILE A 270 0.14 12.26 10.02
CA ILE A 270 -1.32 12.05 10.09
C ILE A 270 -2.05 13.29 9.54
N VAL A 271 -1.66 14.47 10.00
CA VAL A 271 -2.24 15.74 9.52
C VAL A 271 -2.10 15.88 8.00
N SER A 272 -0.93 15.56 7.44
CA SER A 272 -0.71 15.62 5.98
C SER A 272 -1.53 14.57 5.21
N ARG A 273 -1.74 13.38 5.77
CA ARG A 273 -2.59 12.35 5.14
C ARG A 273 -4.05 12.78 5.12
N ILE A 274 -4.57 13.26 6.24
CA ILE A 274 -5.96 13.76 6.33
C ILE A 274 -6.16 14.93 5.35
N SER A 275 -5.23 15.90 5.29
CA SER A 275 -5.29 17.02 4.33
C SER A 275 -5.42 16.52 2.89
N ARG A 276 -4.58 15.56 2.51
CA ARG A 276 -4.61 14.97 1.16
C ARG A 276 -5.95 14.30 0.84
N VAL A 277 -6.50 13.52 1.77
CA VAL A 277 -7.81 12.87 1.60
C VAL A 277 -8.92 13.90 1.40
N ILE A 278 -8.88 14.99 2.17
CA ILE A 278 -9.84 16.11 2.03
C ILE A 278 -9.67 16.81 0.66
N GLU A 279 -8.44 17.02 0.21
CA GLU A 279 -8.13 17.62 -1.09
C GLU A 279 -8.59 16.74 -2.26
N MET A 280 -8.52 15.42 -2.11
CA MET A 280 -9.06 14.45 -3.05
C MET A 280 -10.59 14.37 -3.03
N GLY A 281 -11.25 15.11 -2.14
CA GLY A 281 -12.70 15.12 -2.02
C GLY A 281 -13.29 13.83 -1.43
N GLN A 282 -12.48 13.01 -0.77
CA GLN A 282 -12.91 11.76 -0.15
C GLN A 282 -13.47 11.99 1.27
N LYS A 283 -14.17 10.97 1.79
CA LYS A 283 -14.72 10.98 3.15
C LYS A 283 -13.62 10.67 4.17
N VAL A 284 -13.62 11.39 5.28
CA VAL A 284 -12.68 11.18 6.39
C VAL A 284 -13.36 11.38 7.74
N VAL A 285 -12.95 10.59 8.71
CA VAL A 285 -13.35 10.77 10.10
C VAL A 285 -12.46 11.84 10.74
N ILE A 286 -13.09 12.83 11.35
CA ILE A 286 -12.41 13.83 12.18
C ILE A 286 -12.88 13.66 13.61
N TRP A 287 -11.97 13.22 14.47
CA TRP A 287 -12.30 12.88 15.85
C TRP A 287 -12.78 14.09 16.65
N PRO A 288 -13.87 13.98 17.41
CA PRO A 288 -14.36 15.07 18.25
C PRO A 288 -13.41 15.31 19.42
N SER A 289 -13.38 16.54 19.93
CA SER A 289 -12.50 16.94 21.04
C SER A 289 -12.77 16.20 22.36
N THR A 290 -13.90 15.54 22.47
CA THR A 290 -14.29 14.69 23.62
C THR A 290 -13.53 13.38 23.66
N VAL A 291 -13.09 12.86 22.51
CA VAL A 291 -12.27 11.65 22.41
C VAL A 291 -10.81 12.02 22.58
N LYS A 292 -10.16 11.40 23.57
CA LYS A 292 -8.74 11.65 23.92
C LYS A 292 -7.83 10.50 23.52
N GLU A 293 -8.42 9.35 23.30
CA GLU A 293 -7.76 8.10 22.93
C GLU A 293 -7.08 8.29 21.57
N LYS A 294 -5.90 7.67 21.45
CA LYS A 294 -5.05 7.81 20.29
C LYS A 294 -5.58 7.05 19.07
N ASP A 295 -6.01 5.82 19.27
CA ASP A 295 -6.44 4.90 18.23
C ASP A 295 -7.73 4.16 18.62
N ILE A 296 -8.29 3.40 17.68
CA ILE A 296 -9.53 2.65 17.89
C ILE A 296 -9.38 1.62 19.00
N ASN A 297 -8.22 0.96 19.11
CA ASN A 297 -8.02 -0.02 20.15
C ASN A 297 -7.99 0.62 21.55
N ASP A 298 -7.37 1.79 21.70
CA ASP A 298 -7.39 2.54 22.96
C ASP A 298 -8.82 2.99 23.32
N MET A 299 -9.64 3.37 22.32
CA MET A 299 -11.07 3.68 22.54
C MET A 299 -11.84 2.49 23.07
N ILE A 300 -11.64 1.29 22.49
CA ILE A 300 -12.25 0.06 23.00
C ILE A 300 -11.86 -0.20 24.45
N LEU A 301 -10.56 -0.08 24.77
CA LEU A 301 -10.05 -0.28 26.12
C LEU A 301 -10.62 0.74 27.14
N SER A 302 -10.95 1.93 26.69
CA SER A 302 -11.62 2.97 27.46
C SER A 302 -13.16 2.82 27.52
N GLY A 303 -13.72 1.77 26.91
CA GLY A 303 -15.16 1.46 26.95
C GLY A 303 -16.02 2.20 25.92
N TYR A 304 -15.42 2.83 24.91
CA TYR A 304 -16.17 3.43 23.82
C TYR A 304 -16.66 2.36 22.82
N ILE A 305 -17.67 2.75 22.04
CA ILE A 305 -18.11 2.03 20.84
C ILE A 305 -17.62 2.84 19.63
N PRO A 306 -16.44 2.54 19.08
CA PRO A 306 -15.84 3.37 18.03
C PRO A 306 -16.71 3.54 16.79
N GLN A 307 -17.49 2.51 16.42
CA GLN A 307 -18.38 2.57 15.26
C GLN A 307 -19.38 3.73 15.35
N ASP A 308 -19.99 3.95 16.50
CA ASP A 308 -20.99 5.01 16.70
C ASP A 308 -20.35 6.40 16.60
N ILE A 309 -19.14 6.55 17.17
CA ILE A 309 -18.39 7.80 17.11
C ILE A 309 -17.98 8.09 15.67
N ILE A 310 -17.49 7.09 14.95
CA ILE A 310 -17.07 7.20 13.55
C ILE A 310 -18.25 7.68 12.69
N GLU A 311 -19.41 7.02 12.78
CA GLU A 311 -20.57 7.34 11.95
C GLU A 311 -21.10 8.76 12.15
N GLN A 312 -20.95 9.31 13.34
CA GLN A 312 -21.33 10.68 13.67
C GLN A 312 -20.31 11.74 13.25
N ASN A 313 -19.07 11.32 12.89
CA ASN A 313 -17.95 12.22 12.64
C ASN A 313 -17.30 12.00 11.26
N ILE A 314 -18.08 11.51 10.29
CA ILE A 314 -17.66 11.40 8.88
C ILE A 314 -17.91 12.75 8.21
N PHE A 315 -16.87 13.34 7.62
CA PHE A 315 -16.96 14.60 6.93
C PHE A 315 -16.37 14.50 5.51
N GLN A 316 -16.84 15.39 4.62
CA GLN A 316 -16.37 15.48 3.23
C GLN A 316 -16.38 16.94 2.77
N GLY A 317 -15.54 17.27 1.80
CA GLY A 317 -15.51 18.60 1.16
C GLY A 317 -15.25 19.74 2.15
N ILE A 318 -16.07 20.80 2.11
CA ILE A 318 -15.87 22.00 2.93
C ILE A 318 -16.06 21.73 4.43
N GLN A 319 -16.99 20.85 4.78
CA GLN A 319 -17.23 20.49 6.19
C GLN A 319 -16.00 19.78 6.78
N ALA A 320 -15.39 18.88 6.02
CA ALA A 320 -14.14 18.23 6.43
C ALA A 320 -13.02 19.26 6.63
N LYS A 321 -12.88 20.26 5.74
CA LYS A 321 -11.88 21.33 5.89
C LYS A 321 -12.06 22.13 7.18
N ILE A 322 -13.30 22.50 7.51
CA ILE A 322 -13.61 23.26 8.73
C ILE A 322 -13.26 22.41 9.96
N LYS A 323 -13.80 21.19 10.04
CA LYS A 323 -13.56 20.29 11.18
C LYS A 323 -12.09 19.92 11.34
N PHE A 324 -11.38 19.69 10.25
CA PHE A 324 -9.95 19.43 10.24
C PHE A 324 -9.14 20.62 10.79
N THR A 325 -9.53 21.87 10.44
CA THR A 325 -8.87 23.06 10.95
C THR A 325 -9.05 23.22 12.46
N GLU A 326 -10.22 22.83 13.00
CA GLU A 326 -10.49 22.81 14.44
C GLU A 326 -9.70 21.70 15.16
N TRP A 327 -9.53 20.54 14.49
CA TRP A 327 -8.89 19.36 15.09
C TRP A 327 -7.37 19.43 15.10
N LYS A 328 -6.72 19.84 14.00
CA LYS A 328 -5.25 19.87 13.88
C LYS A 328 -4.62 20.85 14.85
N LYS A 329 -3.42 20.52 15.34
CA LYS A 329 -2.64 21.34 16.31
C LYS A 329 -1.20 21.55 15.86
N VAL A 330 -0.97 21.52 14.56
CA VAL A 330 0.30 21.77 13.86
C VAL A 330 0.07 22.64 12.63
#